data_57c1bbf7273c1d248645a674d563abe1
#
_entry.id   57c1bbf7273c1d248645a674d563abe1
#
_cell.length_a   1.000
_cell.length_b   1.000
_cell.length_c   1.000
_cell.angle_alpha   90.00
_cell.angle_beta   90.00
_cell.angle_gamma   90.00
#
_symmetry.space_group_name_H-M   'P 1'
#
loop_
_entity.id
_entity.type
_entity.pdbx_description
1 polymer ?
#
loop_
_entity_poly.entity_id
_entity_poly.type
_entity_poly.pdbx_seq_one_letter_code
_entity_poly.pdbx_strand_id
1 'polypeptide(L)'
;MKVKIIKCLKDNYSYLLIDPIDKSACIIDPGEAKPVIKYIKENYINLKYILNTHHHFDHIGGNDELKKKYGAKIVAYKGDKHRIPNIDELVEDQEIWKSKNFESKIIHIPGHTNGHICFYFEKEKIAFTGD
;
A
#
# COMPACT_ATOMS: atom_id res chain seq x y z
N MET A 1 -4.35 4.70 -14.94
CA MET A 1 -4.58 4.23 -13.56
C MET A 1 -5.64 5.05 -12.86
N LYS A 2 -6.47 4.40 -12.08
CA LYS A 2 -7.49 5.06 -11.27
C LYS A 2 -7.09 5.03 -9.80
N VAL A 3 -7.23 6.15 -9.09
CA VAL A 3 -7.00 6.22 -7.65
C VAL A 3 -8.35 6.40 -6.95
N LYS A 4 -8.65 5.48 -6.02
CA LYS A 4 -9.83 5.60 -5.15
C LYS A 4 -9.36 5.89 -3.73
N ILE A 5 -9.82 6.97 -3.16
CA ILE A 5 -9.55 7.31 -1.76
C ILE A 5 -10.58 6.61 -0.88
N ILE A 6 -10.11 5.84 0.10
CA ILE A 6 -10.97 5.10 1.01
C ILE A 6 -10.72 5.60 2.43
N LYS A 7 -11.77 6.12 3.06
CA LYS A 7 -11.68 6.58 4.44
C LYS A 7 -11.61 5.37 5.38
N CYS A 8 -10.58 5.35 6.21
CA CYS A 8 -10.37 4.31 7.21
C CYS A 8 -10.32 4.92 8.59
N LEU A 9 -10.79 4.18 9.60
CA LEU A 9 -10.83 4.67 10.97
C LEU A 9 -11.60 5.99 11.03
N LYS A 10 -11.22 6.89 11.93
CA LYS A 10 -11.93 8.17 12.08
C LYS A 10 -11.37 9.24 11.14
N ASP A 11 -10.05 9.33 11.02
CA ASP A 11 -9.38 10.45 10.35
C ASP A 11 -8.33 10.01 9.32
N ASN A 12 -8.29 8.73 8.93
CA ASN A 12 -7.26 8.22 8.04
C ASN A 12 -7.80 7.92 6.65
N TYR A 13 -6.92 8.02 5.67
CA TYR A 13 -7.24 7.69 4.28
C TYR A 13 -6.29 6.64 3.76
N SER A 14 -6.84 5.66 3.06
CA SER A 14 -6.09 4.67 2.30
C SER A 14 -6.34 4.93 0.82
N TYR A 15 -5.36 4.57 -0.01
CA TYR A 15 -5.43 4.85 -1.44
C TYR A 15 -5.37 3.55 -2.22
N LEU A 16 -6.40 3.29 -3.01
CA LEU A 16 -6.45 2.12 -3.87
C LEU A 16 -6.09 2.54 -5.29
N LEU A 17 -4.94 2.05 -5.79
CA LEU A 17 -4.48 2.31 -7.14
C LEU A 17 -4.91 1.14 -8.01
N ILE A 18 -5.75 1.40 -9.01
CA ILE A 18 -6.40 0.36 -9.81
C ILE A 18 -5.97 0.46 -11.27
N ASP A 19 -5.53 -0.67 -11.83
CA ASP A 19 -5.34 -0.81 -13.26
C ASP A 19 -6.70 -1.04 -13.91
N PRO A 20 -7.19 -0.14 -14.76
CA PRO A 20 -8.54 -0.26 -15.30
C PRO A 20 -8.71 -1.42 -16.29
N ILE A 21 -7.62 -1.97 -16.80
CA ILE A 21 -7.67 -3.03 -17.83
C ILE A 21 -8.12 -4.35 -17.21
N ASP A 22 -7.48 -4.79 -16.11
CA ASP A 22 -7.76 -6.08 -15.48
C ASP A 22 -8.25 -5.98 -14.04
N LYS A 23 -8.46 -4.76 -13.53
CA LYS A 23 -8.90 -4.50 -12.16
C LYS A 23 -7.90 -4.90 -11.08
N SER A 24 -6.64 -5.16 -11.45
CA SER A 24 -5.56 -5.39 -10.47
C SER A 24 -5.30 -4.11 -9.69
N ALA A 25 -5.06 -4.23 -8.40
CA ALA A 25 -4.90 -3.07 -7.53
C ALA A 25 -3.85 -3.24 -6.45
N CYS A 26 -3.31 -2.11 -6.02
CA CYS A 26 -2.52 -1.96 -4.81
C CYS A 26 -3.29 -1.10 -3.82
N ILE A 27 -3.29 -1.48 -2.55
CA ILE A 27 -3.80 -0.60 -1.49
C ILE A 27 -2.63 0.00 -0.72
N ILE A 28 -2.64 1.30 -0.53
CA ILE A 28 -1.59 2.01 0.20
C ILE A 28 -2.09 2.35 1.59
N ASP A 29 -1.37 1.90 2.61
CA ASP A 29 -1.62 2.19 4.02
C ASP A 29 -3.05 1.88 4.48
N PRO A 30 -3.50 0.62 4.39
CA PRO A 30 -4.84 0.27 4.84
C PRO A 30 -4.91 0.23 6.37
N GLY A 31 -5.34 1.32 6.99
CA GLY A 31 -5.48 1.39 8.44
C GLY A 31 -6.57 0.47 8.98
N GLU A 32 -7.53 0.11 8.13
CA GLU A 32 -8.68 -0.71 8.47
C GLU A 32 -9.10 -1.51 7.24
N ALA A 33 -9.36 -2.81 7.41
CA ALA A 33 -9.68 -3.67 6.27
C ALA A 33 -11.13 -3.52 5.79
N LYS A 34 -12.08 -3.35 6.70
CA LYS A 34 -13.51 -3.39 6.40
C LYS A 34 -13.95 -2.46 5.25
N PRO A 35 -13.63 -1.15 5.25
CA PRO A 35 -14.05 -0.29 4.14
C PRO A 35 -13.36 -0.62 2.83
N VAL A 36 -12.13 -1.14 2.88
CA VAL A 36 -11.40 -1.58 1.69
C VAL A 36 -12.08 -2.81 1.09
N ILE A 37 -12.43 -3.78 1.92
CA ILE A 37 -13.12 -5.00 1.48
C ILE A 37 -14.47 -4.65 0.84
N LYS A 38 -15.20 -3.73 1.43
CA LYS A 38 -16.49 -3.29 0.89
C LYS A 38 -16.34 -2.77 -0.55
N TYR A 39 -15.39 -1.88 -0.77
CA TYR A 39 -15.15 -1.32 -2.10
C TYR A 39 -14.69 -2.40 -3.10
N ILE A 40 -13.80 -3.28 -2.68
CA ILE A 40 -13.29 -4.37 -3.52
C ILE A 40 -14.44 -5.26 -3.99
N LYS A 41 -15.34 -5.65 -3.10
CA LYS A 41 -16.49 -6.49 -3.44
C LYS A 41 -17.46 -5.79 -4.38
N GLU A 42 -17.79 -4.53 -4.10
CA GLU A 42 -18.75 -3.77 -4.90
C GLU A 42 -18.23 -3.47 -6.32
N ASN A 43 -16.92 -3.42 -6.51
CA ASN A 43 -16.31 -3.01 -7.77
C ASN A 43 -15.49 -4.11 -8.46
N TYR A 44 -15.56 -5.35 -7.95
CA TYR A 44 -14.87 -6.52 -8.53
C TYR A 44 -13.36 -6.29 -8.70
N ILE A 45 -12.76 -5.69 -7.69
CA ILE A 45 -11.32 -5.38 -7.68
C ILE A 45 -10.51 -6.64 -7.36
N ASN A 46 -9.35 -6.77 -8.01
CA ASN A 46 -8.40 -7.85 -7.78
C ASN A 46 -7.21 -7.30 -7.01
N LEU A 47 -7.28 -7.37 -5.68
CA LEU A 47 -6.22 -6.83 -4.82
C LEU A 47 -4.99 -7.71 -4.88
N LYS A 48 -3.86 -7.15 -5.32
CA LYS A 48 -2.59 -7.86 -5.48
C LYS A 48 -1.55 -7.51 -4.43
N TYR A 49 -1.48 -6.24 -4.02
CA TYR A 49 -0.43 -5.74 -3.14
C TYR A 49 -0.96 -4.81 -2.08
N ILE A 50 -0.28 -4.84 -0.94
CA ILE A 50 -0.45 -3.89 0.16
C ILE A 50 0.87 -3.17 0.30
N LEU A 51 0.88 -1.85 0.08
CA LEU A 51 2.09 -1.03 0.16
C LEU A 51 2.02 -0.18 1.42
N ASN A 52 3.00 -0.35 2.31
CA ASN A 52 3.05 0.43 3.54
C ASN A 52 4.16 1.48 3.48
N THR A 53 3.80 2.74 3.74
CA THR A 53 4.78 3.83 3.81
C THR A 53 5.54 3.81 5.12
N HIS A 54 4.93 3.35 6.21
CA HIS A 54 5.56 3.24 7.53
C HIS A 54 4.75 2.29 8.43
N HIS A 55 5.21 2.08 9.67
CA HIS A 55 4.71 1.02 10.54
C HIS A 55 3.60 1.43 11.51
N HIS A 56 3.18 2.69 11.56
CA HIS A 56 2.16 3.11 12.51
C HIS A 56 0.86 2.33 12.28
N PHE A 57 0.18 1.98 13.38
CA PHE A 57 -1.01 1.12 13.35
C PHE A 57 -2.10 1.63 12.42
N ASP A 58 -2.32 2.92 12.37
CA ASP A 58 -3.33 3.54 11.53
C ASP A 58 -3.01 3.47 10.02
N HIS A 59 -1.86 2.91 9.67
CA HIS A 59 -1.45 2.68 8.28
C HIS A 59 -1.25 1.20 7.94
N ILE A 60 -1.21 0.31 8.94
CA ILE A 60 -1.00 -1.12 8.71
C ILE A 60 -2.11 -2.00 9.33
N GLY A 61 -3.08 -1.41 10.02
CA GLY A 61 -4.08 -2.14 10.78
C GLY A 61 -4.91 -3.12 9.96
N GLY A 62 -5.09 -2.87 8.67
CA GLY A 62 -5.83 -3.75 7.77
C GLY A 62 -5.00 -4.80 7.06
N ASN A 63 -3.67 -4.79 7.23
CA ASN A 63 -2.76 -5.66 6.48
C ASN A 63 -3.12 -7.14 6.56
N ASP A 64 -3.23 -7.67 7.77
CA ASP A 64 -3.38 -9.11 7.99
C ASP A 64 -4.69 -9.65 7.41
N GLU A 65 -5.78 -8.95 7.62
CA GLU A 65 -7.08 -9.37 7.11
C GLU A 65 -7.13 -9.32 5.59
N LEU A 66 -6.59 -8.27 4.97
CA LEU A 66 -6.54 -8.15 3.52
C LEU A 66 -5.63 -9.19 2.88
N LYS A 67 -4.46 -9.45 3.50
CA LYS A 67 -3.55 -10.49 3.06
C LYS A 67 -4.22 -11.86 3.12
N LYS A 68 -4.87 -12.16 4.22
CA LYS A 68 -5.52 -13.45 4.45
C LYS A 68 -6.68 -13.67 3.48
N LYS A 69 -7.47 -12.64 3.23
CA LYS A 69 -8.66 -12.74 2.38
C LYS A 69 -8.32 -12.80 0.89
N TYR A 70 -7.36 -12.01 0.43
CA TYR A 70 -7.08 -11.86 -1.00
C TYR A 70 -5.74 -12.44 -1.45
N GLY A 71 -4.92 -12.90 -0.53
CA GLY A 71 -3.57 -13.35 -0.86
C GLY A 71 -2.66 -12.21 -1.29
N ALA A 72 -3.00 -10.98 -0.95
CA ALA A 72 -2.20 -9.82 -1.31
C ALA A 72 -0.84 -9.83 -0.63
N LYS A 73 0.19 -9.41 -1.35
CA LYS A 73 1.56 -9.36 -0.82
C LYS A 73 1.84 -8.02 -0.18
N ILE A 74 2.43 -8.04 1.01
CA ILE A 74 2.81 -6.83 1.75
C ILE A 74 4.20 -6.40 1.31
N VAL A 75 4.31 -5.15 0.87
CA VAL A 75 5.55 -4.52 0.42
C VAL A 75 5.87 -3.37 1.37
N ALA A 76 7.05 -3.38 1.97
CA ALA A 76 7.43 -2.35 2.93
C ALA A 76 8.95 -2.18 2.99
N TYR A 77 9.40 -1.10 3.64
CA TYR A 77 10.80 -0.77 3.79
C TYR A 77 11.56 -1.85 4.58
N LYS A 78 12.73 -2.23 4.09
CA LYS A 78 13.60 -3.22 4.72
C LYS A 78 13.90 -2.89 6.18
N GLY A 79 14.09 -1.62 6.52
CA GLY A 79 14.34 -1.18 7.89
C GLY A 79 13.18 -1.41 8.85
N ASP A 80 11.97 -1.65 8.35
CA ASP A 80 10.79 -1.94 9.16
C ASP A 80 10.45 -3.42 9.25
N LYS A 81 11.38 -4.28 8.85
CA LYS A 81 11.18 -5.73 8.82
C LYS A 81 10.62 -6.30 10.12
N HIS A 82 11.05 -5.80 11.26
CA HIS A 82 10.62 -6.27 12.59
C HIS A 82 9.48 -5.44 13.19
N ARG A 83 9.03 -4.39 12.50
CA ARG A 83 7.93 -3.53 12.97
C ARG A 83 6.61 -3.80 12.24
N ILE A 84 6.69 -4.30 11.00
CA ILE A 84 5.52 -4.64 10.19
C ILE A 84 5.48 -6.16 10.04
N PRO A 85 4.45 -6.82 10.59
CA PRO A 85 4.35 -8.28 10.48
C PRO A 85 4.11 -8.75 9.04
N ASN A 86 4.67 -9.89 8.69
CA ASN A 86 4.36 -10.63 7.47
C ASN A 86 4.67 -9.92 6.16
N ILE A 87 5.74 -9.11 6.12
CA ILE A 87 6.20 -8.47 4.88
C ILE A 87 6.64 -9.55 3.90
N ASP A 88 6.12 -9.50 2.68
CA ASP A 88 6.50 -10.44 1.60
C ASP A 88 7.67 -9.91 0.77
N GLU A 89 7.70 -8.60 0.52
CA GLU A 89 8.74 -7.97 -0.29
C GLU A 89 9.31 -6.78 0.46
N LEU A 90 10.63 -6.81 0.69
CA LEU A 90 11.35 -5.73 1.35
C LEU A 90 11.96 -4.82 0.28
N VAL A 91 11.76 -3.50 0.45
CA VAL A 91 12.29 -2.52 -0.50
C VAL A 91 13.23 -1.54 0.19
N GLU A 92 14.13 -0.94 -0.59
CA GLU A 92 15.15 0.00 -0.10
C GLU A 92 15.07 1.33 -0.85
N ASP A 93 15.72 2.35 -0.29
CA ASP A 93 15.79 3.67 -0.90
C ASP A 93 16.36 3.59 -2.33
N GLN A 94 15.77 4.34 -3.24
CA GLN A 94 16.13 4.45 -4.66
C GLN A 94 15.88 3.18 -5.48
N GLU A 95 15.32 2.13 -4.89
CA GLU A 95 14.92 0.93 -5.62
C GLU A 95 13.72 1.22 -6.51
N ILE A 96 13.66 0.52 -7.66
CA ILE A 96 12.45 0.49 -8.48
C ILE A 96 11.72 -0.82 -8.17
N TRP A 97 10.61 -0.71 -7.46
CA TRP A 97 9.76 -1.87 -7.20
C TRP A 97 8.86 -2.11 -8.41
N LYS A 98 8.84 -3.32 -8.90
CA LYS A 98 8.12 -3.69 -10.11
C LYS A 98 7.26 -4.92 -9.92
N SER A 99 6.07 -4.89 -10.51
CA SER A 99 5.20 -6.04 -10.66
C SER A 99 4.60 -6.03 -12.06
N LYS A 100 3.71 -6.97 -12.36
CA LYS A 100 3.08 -7.04 -13.68
C LYS A 100 2.38 -5.73 -14.09
N ASN A 101 1.66 -5.12 -13.15
CA ASN A 101 0.82 -3.96 -13.44
C ASN A 101 1.39 -2.64 -12.91
N PHE A 102 2.36 -2.69 -11.98
CA PHE A 102 2.77 -1.52 -11.21
C PHE A 102 4.28 -1.36 -11.19
N GLU A 103 4.72 -0.10 -11.21
CA GLU A 103 6.12 0.24 -11.08
C GLU A 103 6.24 1.50 -10.23
N SER A 104 6.99 1.40 -9.15
CA SER A 104 7.15 2.50 -8.20
C SER A 104 8.61 2.68 -7.81
N LYS A 105 9.06 3.91 -7.79
CA LYS A 105 10.35 4.27 -7.19
C LYS A 105 10.16 4.41 -5.69
N ILE A 106 11.08 3.86 -4.93
CA ILE A 106 11.07 3.93 -3.46
C ILE A 106 11.98 5.07 -3.02
N ILE A 107 11.46 5.97 -2.22
CA ILE A 107 12.22 7.11 -1.69
C ILE A 107 12.13 7.10 -0.18
N HIS A 108 13.28 6.92 0.49
CA HIS A 108 13.34 6.95 1.96
C HIS A 108 13.24 8.39 2.44
N ILE A 109 12.23 8.67 3.28
CA ILE A 109 11.97 10.02 3.81
C ILE A 109 11.83 9.95 5.33
N PRO A 110 12.94 9.63 6.07
CA PRO A 110 12.87 9.52 7.52
C PRO A 110 12.51 10.86 8.15
N GLY A 111 11.86 10.80 9.30
CA GLY A 111 11.42 12.00 10.02
C GLY A 111 10.28 11.65 10.93
N HIS A 112 9.08 11.44 10.37
CA HIS A 112 7.90 10.96 11.09
C HIS A 112 8.20 9.61 11.76
N THR A 113 8.83 8.68 11.01
CA THR A 113 9.46 7.48 11.54
C THR A 113 10.81 7.28 10.86
N ASN A 114 11.67 6.42 11.42
CA ASN A 114 12.96 6.11 10.80
C ASN A 114 12.80 5.30 9.51
N GLY A 115 11.71 4.55 9.40
CA GLY A 115 11.44 3.68 8.25
C GLY A 115 10.45 4.24 7.25
N HIS A 116 10.14 5.53 7.30
CA HIS A 116 9.16 6.15 6.42
C HIS A 116 9.66 6.20 4.97
N ILE A 117 8.88 5.69 4.03
CA ILE A 117 9.19 5.74 2.61
C ILE A 117 8.03 6.33 1.81
N CYS A 118 8.36 6.88 0.65
CA CYS A 118 7.39 7.32 -0.34
C CYS A 118 7.35 6.32 -1.48
N PHE A 119 6.17 6.00 -1.97
CA PHE A 119 5.97 5.24 -3.20
C PHE A 119 5.67 6.22 -4.32
N TYR A 120 6.63 6.43 -5.22
CA TYR A 120 6.46 7.33 -6.34
C TYR A 120 6.21 6.53 -7.63
N PHE A 121 4.99 6.61 -8.14
CA PHE A 121 4.60 6.00 -9.40
C PHE A 121 4.85 7.02 -10.51
N GLU A 122 6.05 7.00 -11.06
CA GLU A 122 6.53 8.00 -11.99
C GLU A 122 5.68 8.09 -13.26
N LYS A 123 5.29 6.94 -13.83
CA LYS A 123 4.46 6.91 -15.05
C LYS A 123 3.11 7.56 -14.85
N GLU A 124 2.50 7.37 -13.69
CA GLU A 124 1.21 7.96 -13.33
C GLU A 124 1.36 9.36 -12.73
N LYS A 125 2.58 9.77 -12.40
CA LYS A 125 2.90 11.04 -11.72
C LYS A 125 2.18 11.18 -10.39
N ILE A 126 2.14 10.10 -9.62
CA ILE A 126 1.49 10.04 -8.31
C ILE A 126 2.50 9.60 -7.26
N ALA A 127 2.54 10.33 -6.13
CA ALA A 127 3.38 9.99 -4.99
C ALA A 127 2.51 9.75 -3.77
N PHE A 128 2.77 8.65 -3.06
CA PHE A 128 2.13 8.35 -1.78
C PHE A 128 3.17 8.51 -0.69
N THR A 129 3.04 9.59 0.07
CA THR A 129 4.05 10.01 1.06
C THR A 129 3.70 9.60 2.49
N GLY A 130 2.54 9.03 2.72
CA GLY A 130 2.06 8.73 4.07
C GLY A 130 1.68 9.99 4.81
N ASP A 131 2.29 10.16 5.96
CA ASP A 131 2.04 11.34 6.80
C ASP A 131 2.99 12.51 6.52
#